data_a855c44afd760d69dcdb09ef814c792e
#
_entry.id   a855c44afd760d69dcdb09ef814c792e
#
_cell.length_a   1.000
_cell.length_b   1.000
_cell.length_c   1.000
_cell.angle_alpha   90.00
_cell.angle_beta   90.00
_cell.angle_gamma   90.00
#
_symmetry.space_group_name_H-M   'P 1'
#
loop_
_entity.id
_entity.type
_entity.pdbx_description
1 polymer ?
#
loop_
_entity_poly.entity_id
_entity_poly.type
_entity_poly.pdbx_seq_one_letter_code
_entity_poly.pdbx_strand_id
1 'polypeptide(L)'
;FDAFIGYHHTLQSTAQKGLCMISGNEELIVKNHPCGIVAKDGRAKLISANDKSNFTYRGRFIEPQQALTVGHETSQKAHNALAWIIANQSIMIGGRTFVCWNPKGDTSLFKDSETLTPNYSDEEEKKDFPATPTDYKADLKKALSGWQDKLPAEDDIVIASFDAATTGRLSITYYNELKGSDFLNRLAFWKEHCYWSSGKFGYQSPSIWEIVKCAFGTEQNGKLSVDDRVMREQAQRLLHSVIDQAPIPQDI
;
A
#
# COMPACT_ATOMS: atom_id res chain seq x y z
N PHE A 1 -13.57 -0.31 -33.00
CA PHE A 1 -12.68 -1.29 -32.37
C PHE A 1 -11.62 -1.74 -33.36
N ASP A 2 -11.98 -2.09 -34.60
CA ASP A 2 -11.05 -2.57 -35.64
C ASP A 2 -10.01 -1.52 -36.07
N ALA A 3 -10.40 -0.23 -36.13
CA ALA A 3 -9.48 0.87 -36.39
C ALA A 3 -8.43 1.03 -35.28
N PHE A 4 -8.80 0.78 -34.05
CA PHE A 4 -7.87 0.80 -32.90
C PHE A 4 -6.89 -0.38 -32.96
N ILE A 5 -7.39 -1.57 -33.30
CA ILE A 5 -6.56 -2.76 -33.49
C ILE A 5 -5.61 -2.54 -34.67
N GLY A 6 -6.09 -2.01 -35.80
CA GLY A 6 -5.26 -1.70 -36.98
C GLY A 6 -4.16 -0.67 -36.67
N TYR A 7 -4.49 0.37 -35.89
CA TYR A 7 -3.50 1.36 -35.45
C TYR A 7 -2.43 0.72 -34.53
N HIS A 8 -2.85 -0.13 -33.61
CA HIS A 8 -1.91 -0.86 -32.74
C HIS A 8 -0.99 -1.80 -33.54
N HIS A 9 -1.51 -2.51 -34.54
CA HIS A 9 -0.69 -3.34 -35.43
C HIS A 9 0.34 -2.49 -36.23
N THR A 10 -0.05 -1.31 -36.68
CA THR A 10 0.89 -0.39 -37.38
C THR A 10 1.97 0.14 -36.43
N LEU A 11 1.63 0.49 -35.21
CA LEU A 11 2.60 0.87 -34.17
C LEU A 11 3.57 -0.29 -33.87
N GLN A 12 3.06 -1.52 -33.83
CA GLN A 12 3.87 -2.71 -33.60
C GLN A 12 4.89 -2.99 -34.68
N SER A 13 4.61 -2.66 -35.96
CA SER A 13 5.54 -2.88 -37.06
C SER A 13 6.70 -1.88 -37.08
N THR A 14 6.57 -0.71 -36.47
CA THR A 14 7.57 0.39 -36.49
C THR A 14 8.28 0.58 -35.16
N ALA A 15 7.81 -0.06 -34.07
CA ALA A 15 8.38 0.11 -32.74
C ALA A 15 9.58 -0.82 -32.51
N GLN A 16 10.52 -0.34 -31.70
CA GLN A 16 11.69 -1.10 -31.28
C GLN A 16 11.29 -2.33 -30.47
N LYS A 17 11.70 -3.52 -30.89
CA LYS A 17 11.61 -4.75 -30.12
C LYS A 17 12.87 -4.97 -29.31
N GLY A 18 12.73 -5.66 -28.19
CA GLY A 18 13.86 -6.04 -27.34
C GLY A 18 13.42 -6.96 -26.22
N LEU A 19 14.38 -7.44 -25.47
CA LEU A 19 14.13 -8.32 -24.32
C LEU A 19 13.47 -7.53 -23.19
N CYS A 20 12.27 -7.95 -22.78
CA CYS A 20 11.63 -7.46 -21.58
C CYS A 20 12.29 -8.07 -20.35
N MET A 21 12.87 -7.25 -19.47
CA MET A 21 13.56 -7.72 -18.26
C MET A 21 12.64 -8.34 -17.22
N ILE A 22 11.32 -8.14 -17.33
CA ILE A 22 10.33 -8.70 -16.43
C ILE A 22 9.82 -10.06 -16.92
N SER A 23 9.36 -10.12 -18.18
CA SER A 23 8.78 -11.35 -18.74
C SER A 23 9.81 -12.32 -19.31
N GLY A 24 11.02 -11.84 -19.62
CA GLY A 24 12.05 -12.62 -20.31
C GLY A 24 11.78 -12.84 -21.80
N ASN A 25 10.72 -12.25 -22.34
CA ASN A 25 10.33 -12.41 -23.75
C ASN A 25 10.76 -11.22 -24.59
N GLU A 26 10.84 -11.43 -25.92
CA GLU A 26 10.98 -10.32 -26.87
C GLU A 26 9.65 -9.61 -27.02
N GLU A 27 9.59 -8.33 -26.62
CA GLU A 27 8.41 -7.48 -26.66
C GLU A 27 8.70 -6.14 -27.32
N LEU A 28 7.64 -5.41 -27.65
CA LEU A 28 7.74 -4.00 -28.00
C LEU A 28 8.15 -3.19 -26.78
N ILE A 29 9.27 -2.49 -26.86
CA ILE A 29 9.80 -1.76 -25.70
C ILE A 29 9.10 -0.42 -25.50
N VAL A 30 8.68 -0.19 -24.26
CA VAL A 30 8.05 1.07 -23.86
C VAL A 30 9.09 2.16 -23.62
N LYS A 31 8.90 3.30 -24.24
CA LYS A 31 9.65 4.52 -23.96
C LYS A 31 9.00 5.33 -22.84
N ASN A 32 7.67 5.32 -22.76
CA ASN A 32 6.91 6.06 -21.77
C ASN A 32 5.94 5.11 -21.06
N HIS A 33 6.19 4.84 -19.80
CA HIS A 33 5.31 4.03 -18.95
C HIS A 33 4.04 4.77 -18.54
N PRO A 34 2.95 4.04 -18.18
CA PRO A 34 1.74 4.64 -17.66
C PRO A 34 1.99 5.54 -16.44
N CYS A 35 1.16 6.56 -16.30
CA CYS A 35 1.10 7.43 -15.14
C CYS A 35 -0.27 7.34 -14.48
N GLY A 36 -0.45 8.01 -13.33
CA GLY A 36 -1.76 8.07 -12.65
C GLY A 36 -2.13 6.77 -11.93
N ILE A 37 -1.15 5.95 -11.55
CA ILE A 37 -1.37 4.72 -10.76
C ILE A 37 -2.04 5.07 -9.42
N VAL A 38 -1.58 6.13 -8.77
CA VAL A 38 -2.23 6.75 -7.63
C VAL A 38 -2.95 8.00 -8.11
N ALA A 39 -4.28 7.98 -8.11
CA ALA A 39 -5.12 9.01 -8.74
C ALA A 39 -4.80 10.44 -8.26
N LYS A 40 -4.55 10.63 -6.95
CA LYS A 40 -4.22 11.94 -6.39
C LYS A 40 -2.88 12.49 -6.85
N ASP A 41 -1.95 11.62 -7.23
CA ASP A 41 -0.57 11.99 -7.62
C ASP A 41 -0.46 12.29 -9.13
N GLY A 42 -1.60 12.34 -9.81
CA GLY A 42 -1.77 12.85 -11.17
C GLY A 42 -0.88 12.13 -12.19
N ARG A 43 0.14 12.80 -12.68
CA ARG A 43 1.03 12.27 -13.74
C ARG A 43 2.27 11.55 -13.21
N ALA A 44 2.38 11.30 -11.92
CA ALA A 44 3.50 10.58 -11.36
C ALA A 44 3.61 9.17 -11.95
N LYS A 45 4.84 8.80 -12.32
CA LYS A 45 5.17 7.50 -12.93
C LYS A 45 5.98 6.67 -11.97
N LEU A 46 5.65 5.38 -11.88
CA LEU A 46 6.44 4.42 -11.11
C LEU A 46 7.76 4.08 -11.82
N ILE A 47 7.71 3.94 -13.13
CA ILE A 47 8.90 3.68 -13.95
C ILE A 47 9.15 4.91 -14.83
N SER A 48 10.31 5.54 -14.66
CA SER A 48 10.75 6.67 -15.45
C SER A 48 12.27 6.66 -15.59
N ALA A 49 12.76 6.64 -16.81
CA ALA A 49 14.19 6.64 -17.12
C ALA A 49 14.54 7.65 -18.24
N ASN A 50 13.73 8.70 -18.38
CA ASN A 50 13.84 9.67 -19.47
C ASN A 50 14.62 10.95 -19.12
N ASP A 51 15.13 11.07 -17.91
CA ASP A 51 15.91 12.24 -17.50
C ASP A 51 17.29 12.24 -18.13
N LYS A 52 17.71 13.40 -18.61
CA LYS A 52 19.05 13.63 -19.16
C LYS A 52 20.05 14.11 -18.11
N SER A 53 19.60 14.46 -16.91
CA SER A 53 20.37 15.15 -15.87
C SER A 53 20.34 14.42 -14.53
N ASN A 54 20.96 13.29 -14.39
CA ASN A 54 21.31 12.59 -13.14
C ASN A 54 20.19 12.30 -12.10
N PHE A 55 18.94 12.71 -12.31
CA PHE A 55 17.83 12.45 -11.36
C PHE A 55 17.24 11.06 -11.50
N THR A 56 17.30 10.46 -12.67
CA THR A 56 16.97 9.05 -12.84
C THR A 56 18.22 8.23 -12.60
N TYR A 57 18.16 7.31 -11.68
CA TYR A 57 19.26 6.41 -11.41
C TYR A 57 19.51 5.49 -12.62
N ARG A 58 20.47 5.85 -13.43
CA ARG A 58 20.97 5.04 -14.55
C ARG A 58 22.31 4.36 -14.23
N GLY A 59 22.92 4.75 -13.12
CA GLY A 59 24.22 4.22 -12.73
C GLY A 59 25.28 4.40 -13.82
N ARG A 60 25.87 3.28 -14.24
CA ARG A 60 26.88 3.23 -15.32
C ARG A 60 26.30 3.29 -16.74
N PHE A 61 25.00 3.32 -16.89
CA PHE A 61 24.35 3.25 -18.20
C PHE A 61 24.27 4.62 -18.87
N ILE A 62 24.56 4.67 -20.15
CA ILE A 62 24.50 5.89 -20.96
C ILE A 62 23.06 6.15 -21.41
N GLU A 63 22.36 5.09 -21.83
CA GLU A 63 21.00 5.17 -22.34
C GLU A 63 19.99 4.54 -21.39
N PRO A 64 18.75 5.07 -21.31
CA PRO A 64 17.71 4.55 -20.45
C PRO A 64 17.41 3.07 -20.67
N GLN A 65 17.45 2.61 -21.90
CA GLN A 65 17.16 1.21 -22.27
C GLN A 65 18.19 0.21 -21.73
N GLN A 66 19.40 0.67 -21.48
CA GLN A 66 20.43 -0.17 -20.85
C GLN A 66 20.16 -0.39 -19.37
N ALA A 67 19.49 0.57 -18.72
CA ALA A 67 19.16 0.48 -17.29
C ALA A 67 17.90 -0.36 -17.03
N LEU A 68 16.87 -0.16 -17.86
CA LEU A 68 15.60 -0.85 -17.72
C LEU A 68 14.89 -0.95 -19.07
N THR A 69 14.57 -2.17 -19.47
CA THR A 69 13.79 -2.49 -20.66
C THR A 69 12.56 -3.28 -20.27
N VAL A 70 11.38 -2.70 -20.46
CA VAL A 70 10.09 -3.33 -20.17
C VAL A 70 9.21 -3.30 -21.39
N GLY A 71 8.60 -4.44 -21.70
CA GLY A 71 7.70 -4.58 -22.82
C GLY A 71 6.39 -3.80 -22.61
N HIS A 72 5.77 -3.40 -23.71
CA HIS A 72 4.53 -2.61 -23.68
C HIS A 72 3.40 -3.37 -23.00
N GLU A 73 3.19 -4.62 -23.38
CA GLU A 73 2.13 -5.44 -22.82
C GLU A 73 2.33 -5.69 -21.32
N THR A 74 3.54 -6.07 -20.95
CA THR A 74 3.93 -6.27 -19.55
C THR A 74 3.75 -5.00 -18.72
N SER A 75 4.20 -3.84 -19.26
CA SER A 75 4.03 -2.56 -18.59
C SER A 75 2.56 -2.20 -18.38
N GLN A 76 1.72 -2.32 -19.43
CA GLN A 76 0.30 -2.00 -19.32
C GLN A 76 -0.42 -2.91 -18.32
N LYS A 77 -0.20 -4.21 -18.38
CA LYS A 77 -0.79 -5.18 -17.44
C LYS A 77 -0.42 -4.86 -16.00
N ALA A 78 0.87 -4.68 -15.71
CA ALA A 78 1.36 -4.42 -14.37
C ALA A 78 0.83 -3.09 -13.79
N HIS A 79 0.88 -2.01 -14.57
CA HIS A 79 0.43 -0.70 -14.09
C HIS A 79 -1.09 -0.64 -13.93
N ASN A 80 -1.87 -1.24 -14.84
CA ASN A 80 -3.32 -1.28 -14.72
C ASN A 80 -3.78 -2.14 -13.53
N ALA A 81 -3.14 -3.31 -13.32
CA ALA A 81 -3.41 -4.14 -12.16
C ALA A 81 -3.12 -3.40 -10.85
N LEU A 82 -1.95 -2.76 -10.75
CA LEU A 82 -1.58 -2.00 -9.56
C LEU A 82 -2.53 -0.81 -9.33
N ALA A 83 -2.89 -0.07 -10.38
CA ALA A 83 -3.85 1.03 -10.27
C ALA A 83 -5.23 0.54 -9.79
N TRP A 84 -5.67 -0.62 -10.29
CA TRP A 84 -6.92 -1.22 -9.85
C TRP A 84 -6.87 -1.67 -8.38
N ILE A 85 -5.79 -2.33 -7.96
CA ILE A 85 -5.57 -2.73 -6.56
C ILE A 85 -5.59 -1.50 -5.65
N ILE A 86 -4.84 -0.46 -6.00
CA ILE A 86 -4.79 0.78 -5.22
C ILE A 86 -6.18 1.44 -5.14
N ALA A 87 -6.89 1.53 -6.25
CA ALA A 87 -8.23 2.15 -6.26
C ALA A 87 -9.25 1.41 -5.39
N ASN A 88 -9.10 0.09 -5.23
CA ASN A 88 -10.06 -0.75 -4.51
C ASN A 88 -9.67 -1.09 -3.08
N GLN A 89 -8.38 -1.06 -2.71
CA GLN A 89 -7.88 -1.64 -1.45
C GLN A 89 -6.91 -0.73 -0.70
N SER A 90 -6.54 0.43 -1.25
CA SER A 90 -5.60 1.28 -0.55
C SER A 90 -6.24 2.08 0.57
N ILE A 91 -5.44 2.38 1.57
CA ILE A 91 -5.70 3.39 2.59
C ILE A 91 -4.70 4.53 2.43
N MET A 92 -5.14 5.73 2.79
CA MET A 92 -4.30 6.92 2.71
C MET A 92 -4.05 7.47 4.10
N ILE A 93 -2.79 7.61 4.47
CA ILE A 93 -2.36 8.19 5.75
C ILE A 93 -1.36 9.31 5.49
N GLY A 94 -1.66 10.52 5.92
CA GLY A 94 -0.80 11.69 5.72
C GLY A 94 -0.42 11.94 4.26
N GLY A 95 -1.31 11.57 3.33
CA GLY A 95 -1.05 11.68 1.91
C GLY A 95 -0.22 10.55 1.29
N ARG A 96 0.27 9.57 2.03
CA ARG A 96 0.90 8.35 1.50
C ARG A 96 -0.13 7.26 1.29
N THR A 97 0.00 6.53 0.19
CA THR A 97 -0.90 5.43 -0.15
C THR A 97 -0.32 4.11 0.32
N PHE A 98 -1.06 3.40 1.15
CA PHE A 98 -0.72 2.05 1.62
C PHE A 98 -1.67 1.06 1.00
N VAL A 99 -1.15 -0.08 0.58
CA VAL A 99 -1.94 -1.13 -0.05
C VAL A 99 -1.41 -2.50 0.34
N CYS A 100 -2.34 -3.44 0.47
CA CYS A 100 -2.05 -4.84 0.76
C CYS A 100 -2.89 -5.71 -0.18
N TRP A 101 -2.31 -6.76 -0.75
CA TRP A 101 -3.06 -7.66 -1.63
C TRP A 101 -2.49 -9.07 -1.65
N ASN A 102 -3.33 -10.03 -2.03
CA ASN A 102 -2.94 -11.39 -2.37
C ASN A 102 -2.73 -11.50 -3.89
N PRO A 103 -1.52 -11.83 -4.38
CA PRO A 103 -1.25 -11.97 -5.81
C PRO A 103 -2.09 -13.02 -6.52
N LYS A 104 -2.64 -14.02 -5.80
CA LYS A 104 -3.47 -15.09 -6.36
C LYS A 104 -4.94 -14.71 -6.56
N GLY A 105 -5.37 -13.56 -6.07
CA GLY A 105 -6.57 -12.94 -6.61
C GLY A 105 -7.79 -12.76 -5.75
N ASP A 106 -7.90 -13.24 -4.51
CA ASP A 106 -9.02 -12.82 -3.66
C ASP A 106 -8.66 -11.57 -2.84
N THR A 107 -9.24 -10.45 -3.26
CA THR A 107 -8.96 -9.13 -2.71
C THR A 107 -10.02 -8.67 -1.71
N SER A 108 -11.05 -9.49 -1.47
CA SER A 108 -12.20 -9.13 -0.62
C SER A 108 -11.80 -8.87 0.84
N LEU A 109 -10.74 -9.55 1.31
CA LEU A 109 -10.20 -9.42 2.67
C LEU A 109 -9.71 -8.02 3.04
N PHE A 110 -9.25 -7.26 2.05
CA PHE A 110 -8.60 -5.98 2.28
C PHE A 110 -9.54 -4.79 2.06
N LYS A 111 -10.75 -5.03 1.56
CA LYS A 111 -11.81 -4.00 1.44
C LYS A 111 -12.43 -3.67 2.79
N ASP A 112 -12.57 -4.66 3.65
CA ASP A 112 -13.12 -4.51 5.00
C ASP A 112 -12.01 -4.13 5.99
N SER A 113 -11.12 -3.22 5.58
CA SER A 113 -9.94 -2.80 6.33
C SER A 113 -10.26 -1.95 7.58
N GLU A 114 -11.33 -2.25 8.30
CA GLU A 114 -11.49 -1.87 9.73
C GLU A 114 -10.28 -2.29 10.57
N THR A 115 -9.43 -3.13 9.98
CA THR A 115 -8.19 -3.64 10.56
C THR A 115 -7.08 -2.63 10.68
N LEU A 116 -6.99 -1.66 9.75
CA LEU A 116 -5.93 -0.65 9.75
C LEU A 116 -6.45 0.75 10.09
N THR A 117 -7.75 1.00 9.90
CA THR A 117 -8.39 2.27 10.29
C THR A 117 -9.79 1.98 10.82
N PRO A 118 -10.10 2.20 12.10
CA PRO A 118 -11.49 2.25 12.54
C PRO A 118 -12.17 3.45 11.88
N ASN A 119 -13.21 3.21 11.11
CA ASN A 119 -14.11 4.27 10.66
C ASN A 119 -14.94 4.71 11.88
N TYR A 120 -14.53 5.75 12.55
CA TYR A 120 -15.40 6.46 13.48
C TYR A 120 -16.27 7.45 12.68
N SER A 121 -17.38 6.98 12.15
CA SER A 121 -18.49 7.87 11.84
C SER A 121 -19.26 8.13 13.14
N ASP A 122 -19.56 9.39 13.43
CA ASP A 122 -20.32 9.80 14.63
C ASP A 122 -21.78 9.26 14.66
N GLU A 123 -22.18 8.46 13.69
CA GLU A 123 -23.53 7.91 13.48
C GLU A 123 -23.52 6.38 13.55
N GLU A 124 -22.97 5.76 14.59
CA GLU A 124 -23.02 4.32 14.66
C GLU A 124 -23.99 3.74 15.65
N GLU A 125 -24.78 2.81 15.09
CA GLU A 125 -25.51 1.76 15.78
C GLU A 125 -24.68 1.19 16.94
N LYS A 126 -25.34 0.87 18.04
CA LYS A 126 -24.80 0.29 19.26
C LYS A 126 -23.96 -0.96 18.96
N LYS A 127 -22.67 -0.77 18.67
CA LYS A 127 -21.71 -1.87 18.77
C LYS A 127 -21.47 -2.13 20.26
N ASP A 128 -21.67 -3.36 20.71
CA ASP A 128 -21.24 -3.80 22.03
C ASP A 128 -19.71 -3.85 22.04
N PHE A 129 -19.09 -2.83 22.59
CA PHE A 129 -17.63 -2.80 22.73
C PHE A 129 -17.18 -3.73 23.86
N PRO A 130 -16.04 -4.43 23.70
CA PRO A 130 -15.53 -5.33 24.74
C PRO A 130 -15.23 -4.54 26.01
N ALA A 131 -15.90 -4.90 27.10
CA ALA A 131 -15.81 -4.21 28.37
C ALA A 131 -14.56 -4.56 29.16
N THR A 132 -13.97 -5.72 28.88
CA THR A 132 -12.77 -6.22 29.56
C THR A 132 -11.68 -6.64 28.58
N PRO A 133 -10.40 -6.72 29.04
CA PRO A 133 -9.32 -7.29 28.22
C PRO A 133 -9.62 -8.71 27.72
N THR A 134 -10.34 -9.49 28.51
CA THR A 134 -10.70 -10.87 28.17
C THR A 134 -11.70 -10.90 27.03
N ASP A 135 -12.72 -10.03 27.06
CA ASP A 135 -13.71 -9.90 25.98
C ASP A 135 -13.03 -9.45 24.70
N TYR A 136 -12.14 -8.44 24.78
CA TYR A 136 -11.37 -7.97 23.64
C TYR A 136 -10.55 -9.10 22.98
N LYS A 137 -9.83 -9.91 23.77
CA LYS A 137 -9.05 -11.02 23.25
C LYS A 137 -9.93 -12.12 22.63
N ALA A 138 -11.12 -12.36 23.18
CA ALA A 138 -12.07 -13.31 22.62
C ALA A 138 -12.59 -12.83 21.25
N ASP A 139 -12.95 -11.56 21.13
CA ASP A 139 -13.40 -10.96 19.87
C ASP A 139 -12.28 -10.93 18.82
N LEU A 140 -11.06 -10.57 19.22
CA LEU A 140 -9.89 -10.62 18.34
C LEU A 140 -9.65 -12.04 17.82
N LYS A 141 -9.70 -13.06 18.69
CA LYS A 141 -9.53 -14.46 18.29
C LYS A 141 -10.58 -14.89 17.27
N LYS A 142 -11.83 -14.49 17.47
CA LYS A 142 -12.93 -14.76 16.53
C LYS A 142 -12.71 -14.10 15.18
N ALA A 143 -12.30 -12.83 15.18
CA ALA A 143 -11.99 -12.09 13.95
C ALA A 143 -10.82 -12.75 13.18
N LEU A 144 -9.74 -13.11 13.88
CA LEU A 144 -8.57 -13.77 13.27
C LEU A 144 -8.95 -15.15 12.69
N SER A 145 -9.81 -15.92 13.36
CA SER A 145 -10.29 -17.20 12.81
C SER A 145 -11.08 -16.98 11.53
N GLY A 146 -11.96 -15.97 11.46
CA GLY A 146 -12.68 -15.65 10.24
C GLY A 146 -11.78 -15.15 9.10
N TRP A 147 -10.61 -14.61 9.40
CA TRP A 147 -9.63 -14.24 8.39
C TRP A 147 -8.78 -15.42 7.94
N GLN A 148 -8.42 -16.35 8.82
CA GLN A 148 -7.73 -17.58 8.46
C GLN A 148 -8.54 -18.40 7.47
N ASP A 149 -9.87 -18.41 7.58
CA ASP A 149 -10.75 -19.10 6.64
C ASP A 149 -10.73 -18.48 5.23
N LYS A 150 -10.44 -17.18 5.14
CA LYS A 150 -10.42 -16.42 3.87
C LYS A 150 -9.03 -16.28 3.28
N LEU A 151 -7.98 -16.37 4.09
CA LEU A 151 -6.60 -16.20 3.69
C LEU A 151 -5.82 -17.49 3.91
N PRO A 152 -5.57 -18.29 2.86
CA PRO A 152 -4.76 -19.49 2.98
C PRO A 152 -3.38 -19.20 3.57
N ALA A 153 -2.93 -20.04 4.49
CA ALA A 153 -1.69 -19.85 5.24
C ALA A 153 -0.45 -19.73 4.34
N GLU A 154 -0.45 -20.45 3.21
CA GLU A 154 0.65 -20.53 2.25
C GLU A 154 0.58 -19.47 1.14
N ASP A 155 -0.49 -18.69 1.08
CA ASP A 155 -0.60 -17.62 0.09
C ASP A 155 0.34 -16.46 0.43
N ASP A 156 0.87 -15.85 -0.62
CA ASP A 156 1.72 -14.67 -0.47
C ASP A 156 0.86 -13.42 -0.31
N ILE A 157 1.24 -12.58 0.62
CA ILE A 157 0.65 -11.26 0.84
C ILE A 157 1.70 -10.22 0.55
N VAL A 158 1.40 -9.32 -0.35
CA VAL A 158 2.25 -8.19 -0.68
C VAL A 158 1.73 -6.94 0.02
N ILE A 159 2.62 -6.23 0.67
CA ILE A 159 2.35 -4.97 1.35
C ILE A 159 3.26 -3.92 0.75
N ALA A 160 2.68 -2.82 0.28
CA ALA A 160 3.46 -1.74 -0.31
C ALA A 160 2.93 -0.37 0.11
N SER A 161 3.83 0.61 0.15
CA SER A 161 3.41 2.00 0.25
C SER A 161 4.01 2.84 -0.88
N PHE A 162 3.24 3.81 -1.33
CA PHE A 162 3.56 4.68 -2.46
C PHE A 162 3.47 6.14 -2.05
N ASP A 163 4.44 6.92 -2.52
CA ASP A 163 4.48 8.36 -2.30
C ASP A 163 5.01 9.07 -3.56
N ALA A 164 4.38 10.17 -3.92
CA ALA A 164 4.88 11.03 -4.96
C ALA A 164 5.97 11.95 -4.39
N ALA A 165 7.22 11.53 -4.51
CA ALA A 165 8.37 12.35 -4.10
C ALA A 165 8.43 13.68 -4.87
N THR A 166 7.93 13.70 -6.11
CA THR A 166 7.75 14.86 -6.96
C THR A 166 6.50 14.69 -7.82
N THR A 167 6.01 15.77 -8.42
CA THR A 167 4.83 15.74 -9.32
C THR A 167 4.96 14.78 -10.52
N GLY A 168 6.15 14.28 -10.82
CA GLY A 168 6.40 13.39 -11.95
C GLY A 168 6.83 11.98 -11.59
N ARG A 169 7.09 11.70 -10.30
CA ARG A 169 7.66 10.41 -9.86
C ARG A 169 6.92 9.83 -8.67
N LEU A 170 6.48 8.59 -8.84
CA LEU A 170 5.94 7.76 -7.78
C LEU A 170 7.04 6.84 -7.27
N SER A 171 7.26 6.85 -5.97
CA SER A 171 8.24 5.98 -5.30
C SER A 171 7.54 4.91 -4.49
N ILE A 172 8.10 3.70 -4.49
CA ILE A 172 7.76 2.68 -3.51
C ILE A 172 8.57 3.01 -2.26
N THR A 173 7.89 3.36 -1.17
CA THR A 173 8.54 3.76 0.09
C THR A 173 8.59 2.63 1.11
N TYR A 174 7.79 1.61 0.91
CA TYR A 174 7.81 0.35 1.65
C TYR A 174 7.37 -0.80 0.74
N TYR A 175 8.01 -1.95 0.92
CA TYR A 175 7.64 -3.19 0.22
C TYR A 175 8.02 -4.39 1.08
N ASN A 176 7.08 -5.30 1.29
CA ASN A 176 7.32 -6.57 1.95
C ASN A 176 6.40 -7.65 1.38
N GLU A 177 6.88 -8.89 1.40
CA GLU A 177 6.12 -10.08 1.04
C GLU A 177 6.14 -11.04 2.22
N LEU A 178 4.98 -11.51 2.64
CA LEU A 178 4.79 -12.42 3.76
C LEU A 178 3.89 -13.57 3.36
N LYS A 179 4.03 -14.70 4.03
CA LYS A 179 3.00 -15.73 3.98
C LYS A 179 1.74 -15.28 4.73
N GLY A 180 0.57 -15.74 4.30
CA GLY A 180 -0.71 -15.40 4.93
C GLY A 180 -0.72 -15.70 6.43
N SER A 181 -0.15 -16.84 6.83
CA SER A 181 0.03 -17.20 8.24
C SER A 181 0.89 -16.18 9.00
N ASP A 182 2.03 -15.77 8.44
CA ASP A 182 2.93 -14.82 9.08
C ASP A 182 2.28 -13.44 9.18
N PHE A 183 1.62 -13.00 8.12
CA PHE A 183 0.89 -11.74 8.12
C PHE A 183 -0.16 -11.68 9.23
N LEU A 184 -1.02 -12.70 9.34
CA LEU A 184 -2.04 -12.77 10.38
C LEU A 184 -1.44 -12.86 11.79
N ASN A 185 -0.38 -13.65 11.96
CA ASN A 185 0.33 -13.76 13.25
C ASN A 185 0.91 -12.40 13.70
N ARG A 186 1.49 -11.63 12.80
CA ARG A 186 2.05 -10.30 13.10
C ARG A 186 0.97 -9.29 13.45
N LEU A 187 -0.16 -9.30 12.72
CA LEU A 187 -1.32 -8.47 13.07
C LEU A 187 -1.92 -8.87 14.41
N ALA A 188 -2.04 -10.18 14.69
CA ALA A 188 -2.51 -10.70 15.97
C ALA A 188 -1.61 -10.22 17.10
N PHE A 189 -0.30 -10.42 16.94
CA PHE A 189 0.69 -9.98 17.93
C PHE A 189 0.56 -8.48 18.25
N TRP A 190 0.49 -7.64 17.21
CA TRP A 190 0.29 -6.20 17.40
C TRP A 190 -0.97 -5.90 18.19
N LYS A 191 -2.10 -6.44 17.78
CA LYS A 191 -3.40 -6.20 18.42
C LYS A 191 -3.49 -6.77 19.84
N GLU A 192 -2.83 -7.89 20.14
CA GLU A 192 -2.79 -8.48 21.48
C GLU A 192 -1.93 -7.71 22.48
N HIS A 193 -0.95 -6.95 21.99
CA HIS A 193 -0.01 -6.20 22.84
C HIS A 193 -0.24 -4.70 22.83
N CYS A 194 -0.89 -4.16 21.79
CA CYS A 194 -1.18 -2.75 21.63
C CYS A 194 -2.68 -2.48 21.72
N TYR A 195 -3.26 -2.64 22.87
CA TYR A 195 -4.66 -2.29 23.15
C TYR A 195 -4.79 -1.59 24.51
N TRP A 196 -5.80 -0.74 24.65
CA TRP A 196 -6.12 -0.06 25.90
C TRP A 196 -7.60 0.21 26.03
N SER A 197 -8.01 0.67 27.23
CA SER A 197 -9.39 1.11 27.47
C SER A 197 -9.61 2.52 26.92
N SER A 198 -10.52 2.64 25.99
CA SER A 198 -10.98 3.92 25.40
C SER A 198 -12.21 4.49 26.11
N GLY A 199 -12.36 4.23 27.40
CA GLY A 199 -13.51 4.69 28.20
C GLY A 199 -14.82 4.08 27.72
N LYS A 200 -15.76 4.90 27.25
CA LYS A 200 -17.07 4.44 26.77
C LYS A 200 -17.03 3.47 25.58
N PHE A 201 -15.93 3.41 24.88
CA PHE A 201 -15.73 2.51 23.73
C PHE A 201 -15.01 1.20 24.10
N GLY A 202 -14.87 0.91 25.40
CA GLY A 202 -14.27 -0.33 25.88
C GLY A 202 -12.80 -0.50 25.50
N TYR A 203 -12.36 -1.75 25.40
CA TYR A 203 -10.99 -2.09 25.01
C TYR A 203 -10.87 -2.22 23.50
N GLN A 204 -9.87 -1.55 22.93
CA GLN A 204 -9.60 -1.61 21.49
C GLN A 204 -8.12 -1.32 21.18
N SER A 205 -7.66 -1.84 20.04
CA SER A 205 -6.33 -1.53 19.52
C SER A 205 -6.40 -0.22 18.75
N PRO A 206 -5.53 0.76 19.04
CA PRO A 206 -5.52 2.02 18.33
C PRO A 206 -5.07 1.83 16.88
N SER A 207 -5.60 2.66 16.00
CA SER A 207 -5.08 2.78 14.65
C SER A 207 -3.71 3.48 14.64
N ILE A 208 -2.93 3.26 13.59
CA ILE A 208 -1.66 3.97 13.37
C ILE A 208 -1.89 5.50 13.42
N TRP A 209 -2.99 5.96 12.85
CA TRP A 209 -3.35 7.38 12.81
C TRP A 209 -3.61 7.96 14.21
N GLU A 210 -4.31 7.23 15.07
CA GLU A 210 -4.54 7.64 16.47
C GLU A 210 -3.25 7.70 17.26
N ILE A 211 -2.37 6.69 17.10
CA ILE A 211 -1.07 6.67 17.78
C ILE A 211 -0.27 7.91 17.40
N VAL A 212 -0.12 8.20 16.10
CA VAL A 212 0.63 9.37 15.64
C VAL A 212 -0.01 10.67 16.12
N LYS A 213 -1.33 10.75 16.12
CA LYS A 213 -2.05 11.92 16.64
C LYS A 213 -1.81 12.17 18.12
N CYS A 214 -1.79 11.10 18.92
CA CYS A 214 -1.52 11.22 20.35
C CYS A 214 -0.06 11.60 20.63
N ALA A 215 0.90 11.06 19.86
CA ALA A 215 2.32 11.31 20.09
C ALA A 215 2.78 12.69 19.58
N PHE A 216 2.27 13.15 18.45
CA PHE A 216 2.77 14.35 17.75
C PHE A 216 1.70 15.44 17.54
N GLY A 217 0.47 15.21 17.99
CA GLY A 217 -0.62 16.14 17.79
C GLY A 217 -0.49 17.39 18.65
N THR A 218 -0.83 18.53 18.05
CA THR A 218 -1.03 19.80 18.76
C THR A 218 -2.52 20.07 18.91
N GLU A 219 -2.94 20.53 20.07
CA GLU A 219 -4.34 20.86 20.31
C GLU A 219 -4.75 22.09 19.52
N GLN A 220 -5.79 21.95 18.69
CA GLN A 220 -6.39 23.01 17.93
C GLN A 220 -7.92 22.91 18.06
N ASN A 221 -8.55 23.92 18.67
CA ASN A 221 -10.00 23.95 18.87
C ASN A 221 -10.56 22.68 19.58
N GLY A 222 -9.88 22.22 20.61
CA GLY A 222 -10.29 21.01 21.37
C GLY A 222 -10.08 19.67 20.65
N LYS A 223 -9.34 19.67 19.53
CA LYS A 223 -8.98 18.45 18.78
C LYS A 223 -7.48 18.41 18.52
N LEU A 224 -6.92 17.20 18.58
CA LEU A 224 -5.53 16.99 18.17
C LEU A 224 -5.41 17.07 16.65
N SER A 225 -4.50 17.89 16.18
CA SER A 225 -4.14 18.04 14.76
C SER A 225 -2.67 17.71 14.56
N VAL A 226 -2.33 17.01 13.48
CA VAL A 226 -0.97 16.67 13.08
C VAL A 226 -0.76 17.10 11.65
N ASP A 227 0.41 17.66 11.36
CA ASP A 227 0.83 17.96 9.99
C ASP A 227 0.90 16.69 9.15
N ASP A 228 0.41 16.76 7.90
CA ASP A 228 0.35 15.59 6.99
C ASP A 228 1.72 14.97 6.73
N ARG A 229 2.79 15.75 6.73
CA ARG A 229 4.14 15.24 6.55
C ARG A 229 4.57 14.41 7.77
N VAL A 230 4.31 14.92 8.98
CA VAL A 230 4.61 14.19 10.22
C VAL A 230 3.78 12.92 10.28
N MET A 231 2.48 13.01 10.00
CA MET A 231 1.59 11.85 9.94
C MET A 231 2.14 10.78 9.01
N ARG A 232 2.53 11.15 7.80
CA ARG A 232 3.07 10.24 6.76
C ARG A 232 4.37 9.57 7.19
N GLU A 233 5.31 10.33 7.73
CA GLU A 233 6.61 9.83 8.16
C GLU A 233 6.47 8.87 9.35
N GLN A 234 5.68 9.23 10.35
CA GLN A 234 5.49 8.41 11.54
C GLN A 234 4.65 7.16 11.27
N ALA A 235 3.62 7.25 10.43
CA ALA A 235 2.86 6.08 9.99
C ALA A 235 3.74 5.03 9.32
N GLN A 236 4.71 5.44 8.52
CA GLN A 236 5.66 4.50 7.91
C GLN A 236 6.57 3.84 8.95
N ARG A 237 7.04 4.58 9.96
CA ARG A 237 7.85 4.01 11.05
C ARG A 237 7.07 2.95 11.83
N LEU A 238 5.79 3.25 12.15
CA LEU A 238 4.91 2.31 12.83
C LEU A 238 4.56 1.09 11.96
N LEU A 239 4.49 1.24 10.64
CA LEU A 239 4.29 0.10 9.75
C LEU A 239 5.39 -0.96 9.93
N HIS A 240 6.64 -0.56 10.11
CA HIS A 240 7.73 -1.48 10.45
C HIS A 240 7.50 -2.19 11.78
N SER A 241 6.94 -1.50 12.77
CA SER A 241 6.62 -2.15 14.06
C SER A 241 5.48 -3.17 13.92
N VAL A 242 4.46 -2.86 13.12
CA VAL A 242 3.31 -3.75 12.90
C VAL A 242 3.68 -4.95 12.02
N ILE A 243 4.32 -4.69 10.89
CA ILE A 243 4.53 -5.69 9.85
C ILE A 243 5.88 -6.40 10.00
N ASP A 244 6.94 -5.70 10.36
CA ASP A 244 8.28 -6.27 10.49
C ASP A 244 8.63 -6.65 11.93
N GLN A 245 7.70 -6.42 12.87
CA GLN A 245 7.88 -6.64 14.32
C GLN A 245 9.09 -5.88 14.89
N ALA A 246 9.43 -4.75 14.26
CA ALA A 246 10.45 -3.86 14.79
C ALA A 246 9.99 -3.20 16.10
N PRO A 247 10.90 -2.85 17.00
CA PRO A 247 10.55 -2.10 18.20
C PRO A 247 9.83 -0.80 17.85
N ILE A 248 8.83 -0.44 18.67
CA ILE A 248 8.18 0.86 18.53
C ILE A 248 9.24 1.95 18.75
N PRO A 249 9.31 2.98 17.88
CA PRO A 249 10.23 4.09 18.06
C PRO A 249 10.05 4.77 19.42
N GLN A 250 11.15 5.10 20.09
CA GLN A 250 11.11 5.64 21.46
C GLN A 250 10.45 7.02 21.59
N ASP A 251 10.33 7.74 20.48
CA ASP A 251 9.70 9.05 20.39
C ASP A 251 8.17 8.96 20.08
N ILE A 252 7.64 7.76 19.95
CA ILE A 252 6.23 7.44 19.79
C ILE A 252 5.71 6.78 21.06
#